data_b1db0f1b5f7acf028f145a1538b6b215
#
_entry.id   b1db0f1b5f7acf028f145a1538b6b215
#
_cell.length_a   1.000
_cell.length_b   1.000
_cell.length_c   1.000
_cell.angle_alpha   90.00
_cell.angle_beta   90.00
_cell.angle_gamma   90.00
#
_symmetry.space_group_name_H-M   'P 1'
#
loop_
_entity.id
_entity.type
_entity.pdbx_description
1 polymer ?
#
loop_
_entity_poly.entity_id
_entity_poly.type
_entity_poly.pdbx_seq_one_letter_code
_entity_poly.pdbx_strand_id
1 'polypeptide(L)'
;MLFRSHEDSANRAKVADLLRFNTSKSSDDQISLKEYIARMKEGQKSIYYITGESKQAVATSPFLEGLKQRGYEVLYLVDPIDEYMVQQMKEYEGKKLVSCTKEGLDLDDTEDEKKKKEEEKARFEPLCKLMKDVLGDKVEKVVISHRIAESPCVLVTSEHGWTANMERIMKAQALRDNSMTSYMVSKKTMEINPTNEIIKELRNKADVD
;
A
#
# COMPACT_ATOMS: atom_id res chain seq x y z
N MET A 1 15.85 11.84 -15.26
CA MET A 1 16.06 10.39 -15.39
C MET A 1 14.76 9.60 -15.26
N LEU A 2 13.91 9.86 -14.27
CA LEU A 2 12.61 9.20 -14.06
C LEU A 2 11.63 9.32 -15.24
N PHE A 3 11.57 10.44 -15.95
CA PHE A 3 10.77 10.57 -17.18
C PHE A 3 11.14 9.54 -18.24
N ARG A 4 12.43 9.26 -18.43
CA ARG A 4 12.88 8.24 -19.39
C ARG A 4 12.45 6.82 -19.01
N SER A 5 12.36 6.50 -17.73
CA SER A 5 11.88 5.17 -17.30
C SER A 5 10.40 4.94 -17.62
N HIS A 6 9.61 6.03 -17.71
CA HIS A 6 8.23 5.98 -18.14
C HIS A 6 8.09 5.83 -19.67
N GLU A 7 8.86 6.60 -20.45
CA GLU A 7 8.71 6.69 -21.90
C GLU A 7 9.51 5.63 -22.68
N ASP A 8 10.74 5.31 -22.22
CA ASP A 8 11.67 4.40 -22.91
C ASP A 8 11.55 2.97 -22.40
N SER A 9 10.64 2.20 -22.99
CA SER A 9 10.41 0.80 -22.61
C SER A 9 11.61 -0.09 -22.90
N ALA A 10 12.40 0.21 -23.96
CA ALA A 10 13.55 -0.61 -24.38
C ALA A 10 14.74 -0.50 -23.42
N ASN A 11 14.96 0.66 -22.80
CA ASN A 11 16.05 0.89 -21.86
C ASN A 11 15.60 0.97 -20.39
N ARG A 12 14.32 0.68 -20.10
CA ARG A 12 13.75 0.81 -18.74
C ARG A 12 14.60 0.13 -17.67
N ALA A 13 15.05 -1.11 -17.90
CA ALA A 13 15.89 -1.84 -16.97
C ALA A 13 17.23 -1.12 -16.69
N LYS A 14 17.90 -0.62 -17.73
CA LYS A 14 19.16 0.13 -17.59
C LYS A 14 18.96 1.47 -16.85
N VAL A 15 17.82 2.12 -17.09
CA VAL A 15 17.46 3.37 -16.38
C VAL A 15 17.16 3.07 -14.91
N ALA A 16 16.49 1.96 -14.62
CA ALA A 16 16.17 1.52 -13.26
C ALA A 16 17.43 1.34 -12.39
N ASP A 17 18.53 0.84 -12.97
CA ASP A 17 19.81 0.69 -12.26
C ASP A 17 20.39 2.03 -11.74
N LEU A 18 20.02 3.13 -12.39
CA LEU A 18 20.50 4.48 -12.05
C LEU A 18 19.57 5.22 -11.08
N LEU A 19 18.38 4.70 -10.81
CA LEU A 19 17.46 5.33 -9.87
C LEU A 19 17.94 5.18 -8.43
N ARG A 20 17.61 6.18 -7.61
CA ARG A 20 17.96 6.22 -6.20
C ARG A 20 16.74 6.63 -5.38
N PHE A 21 16.52 5.95 -4.27
CA PHE A 21 15.34 6.12 -3.43
C PHE A 21 15.71 6.19 -1.95
N ASN A 22 14.99 6.98 -1.19
CA ASN A 22 14.98 6.86 0.26
C ASN A 22 14.21 5.60 0.67
N THR A 23 14.51 5.07 1.85
CA THR A 23 13.83 3.88 2.38
C THR A 23 13.50 4.01 3.85
N SER A 24 12.74 3.04 4.36
CA SER A 24 12.43 2.95 5.79
C SER A 24 13.63 2.60 6.67
N LYS A 25 14.75 2.15 6.08
CA LYS A 25 15.99 1.78 6.78
C LYS A 25 17.17 2.69 6.47
N SER A 26 17.07 3.51 5.43
CA SER A 26 18.09 4.53 5.15
C SER A 26 17.70 5.85 5.84
N SER A 27 18.65 6.50 6.52
CA SER A 27 18.42 7.80 7.14
C SER A 27 18.26 8.90 6.08
N ASP A 28 19.34 9.37 5.51
CA ASP A 28 19.35 10.40 4.47
C ASP A 28 19.95 9.92 3.14
N ASP A 29 20.67 8.82 3.17
CA ASP A 29 21.25 8.22 1.98
C ASP A 29 20.19 7.54 1.12
N GLN A 30 20.22 7.83 -0.16
CA GLN A 30 19.41 7.13 -1.14
C GLN A 30 20.12 5.88 -1.63
N ILE A 31 19.36 4.83 -1.89
CA ILE A 31 19.88 3.54 -2.36
C ILE A 31 19.34 3.19 -3.75
N SER A 32 20.06 2.33 -4.45
CA SER A 32 19.61 1.71 -5.69
C SER A 32 18.66 0.53 -5.42
N LEU A 33 17.93 0.11 -6.46
CA LEU A 33 17.11 -1.11 -6.39
C LEU A 33 17.98 -2.37 -6.18
N LYS A 34 19.20 -2.41 -6.70
CA LYS A 34 20.16 -3.51 -6.45
C LYS A 34 20.55 -3.61 -4.98
N GLU A 35 20.84 -2.47 -4.36
CA GLU A 35 21.16 -2.42 -2.93
C GLU A 35 19.94 -2.82 -2.08
N TYR A 36 18.73 -2.45 -2.49
CA TYR A 36 17.51 -2.91 -1.84
C TYR A 36 17.40 -4.44 -1.90
N ILE A 37 17.54 -5.04 -3.10
CA ILE A 37 17.48 -6.50 -3.29
C ILE A 37 18.55 -7.22 -2.44
N ALA A 38 19.77 -6.69 -2.40
CA ALA A 38 20.84 -7.25 -1.59
C ALA A 38 20.53 -7.26 -0.07
N ARG A 39 19.64 -6.36 0.38
CA ARG A 39 19.21 -6.24 1.78
C ARG A 39 17.85 -6.90 2.07
N MET A 40 17.21 -7.49 1.05
CA MET A 40 15.95 -8.22 1.24
C MET A 40 16.15 -9.37 2.23
N LYS A 41 15.13 -9.60 3.04
CA LYS A 41 15.13 -10.74 3.96
C LYS A 41 14.92 -12.06 3.22
N GLU A 42 15.44 -13.13 3.83
CA GLU A 42 15.12 -14.48 3.38
C GLU A 42 13.61 -14.71 3.36
N GLY A 43 13.09 -15.28 2.28
CA GLY A 43 11.67 -15.49 2.05
C GLY A 43 10.90 -14.27 1.47
N GLN A 44 11.47 -13.07 1.47
CA GLN A 44 10.85 -11.89 0.87
C GLN A 44 10.81 -12.02 -0.65
N LYS A 45 9.63 -11.91 -1.24
CA LYS A 45 9.42 -12.11 -2.69
C LYS A 45 9.34 -10.79 -3.46
N SER A 46 8.96 -9.70 -2.80
CA SER A 46 8.60 -8.45 -3.45
C SER A 46 9.43 -7.26 -2.95
N ILE A 47 9.59 -6.26 -3.81
CA ILE A 47 10.09 -4.93 -3.48
C ILE A 47 8.89 -4.10 -3.03
N TYR A 48 8.84 -3.74 -1.75
CA TYR A 48 7.75 -2.94 -1.19
C TYR A 48 8.03 -1.45 -1.35
N TYR A 49 7.00 -0.70 -1.74
CA TYR A 49 7.09 0.75 -1.85
C TYR A 49 5.83 1.45 -1.35
N ILE A 50 6.00 2.68 -0.91
CA ILE A 50 4.92 3.61 -0.60
C ILE A 50 5.14 4.91 -1.37
N THR A 51 4.06 5.44 -1.95
CA THR A 51 4.06 6.76 -2.59
C THR A 51 3.42 7.77 -1.65
N GLY A 52 3.89 9.02 -1.70
CA GLY A 52 3.31 10.07 -0.87
C GLY A 52 3.91 11.44 -1.15
N GLU A 53 3.45 12.41 -0.37
CA GLU A 53 3.79 13.83 -0.57
C GLU A 53 5.20 14.18 -0.12
N SER A 54 5.69 13.50 0.92
CA SER A 54 7.02 13.74 1.48
C SER A 54 7.54 12.52 2.24
N LYS A 55 8.86 12.44 2.42
CA LYS A 55 9.52 11.40 3.24
C LYS A 55 8.92 11.34 4.65
N GLN A 56 8.67 12.48 5.27
CA GLN A 56 8.11 12.55 6.62
C GLN A 56 6.70 11.97 6.68
N ALA A 57 5.84 12.30 5.70
CA ALA A 57 4.46 11.80 5.65
C ALA A 57 4.40 10.28 5.45
N VAL A 58 5.24 9.72 4.55
CA VAL A 58 5.25 8.27 4.32
C VAL A 58 5.91 7.50 5.46
N ALA A 59 6.93 8.06 6.12
CA ALA A 59 7.65 7.38 7.20
C ALA A 59 6.77 7.07 8.42
N THR A 60 5.74 7.88 8.68
CA THR A 60 4.79 7.73 9.79
C THR A 60 3.48 7.04 9.37
N SER A 61 3.41 6.58 8.14
CA SER A 61 2.18 5.99 7.59
C SER A 61 1.83 4.65 8.24
N PRO A 62 0.55 4.44 8.65
CA PRO A 62 0.05 3.16 9.15
C PRO A 62 0.25 1.98 8.19
N PHE A 63 0.30 2.24 6.89
CA PHE A 63 0.55 1.22 5.87
C PHE A 63 1.89 0.50 6.02
N LEU A 64 2.82 1.05 6.80
CA LEU A 64 4.15 0.48 7.02
C LEU A 64 4.25 -0.38 8.28
N GLU A 65 3.26 -0.33 9.18
CA GLU A 65 3.35 -0.96 10.51
C GLU A 65 3.67 -2.46 10.41
N GLY A 66 2.90 -3.23 9.66
CA GLY A 66 3.09 -4.67 9.51
C GLY A 66 4.41 -5.03 8.79
N LEU A 67 4.81 -4.23 7.80
CA LEU A 67 6.10 -4.43 7.11
C LEU A 67 7.28 -4.15 8.05
N LYS A 68 7.19 -3.08 8.84
CA LYS A 68 8.20 -2.74 9.86
C LYS A 68 8.32 -3.82 10.93
N GLN A 69 7.20 -4.37 11.42
CA GLN A 69 7.20 -5.48 12.39
C GLN A 69 7.91 -6.72 11.83
N ARG A 70 7.70 -7.04 10.55
CA ARG A 70 8.43 -8.13 9.87
C ARG A 70 9.88 -7.76 9.55
N GLY A 71 10.27 -6.49 9.78
CA GLY A 71 11.59 -5.95 9.50
C GLY A 71 11.88 -5.85 8.00
N TYR A 72 10.84 -5.74 7.16
CA TYR A 72 11.00 -5.46 5.74
C TYR A 72 11.38 -4.00 5.51
N GLU A 73 12.21 -3.76 4.51
CA GLU A 73 12.54 -2.42 4.05
C GLU A 73 11.49 -1.96 3.03
N VAL A 74 11.15 -0.68 3.05
CA VAL A 74 10.15 -0.09 2.13
C VAL A 74 10.76 1.11 1.44
N LEU A 75 10.66 1.17 0.11
CA LEU A 75 11.06 2.33 -0.70
C LEU A 75 10.07 3.48 -0.51
N TYR A 76 10.59 4.68 -0.35
CA TYR A 76 9.82 5.92 -0.28
C TYR A 76 9.86 6.64 -1.62
N LEU A 77 8.76 6.62 -2.31
CA LEU A 77 8.56 7.21 -3.63
C LEU A 77 7.78 8.53 -3.45
N VAL A 78 8.51 9.62 -3.31
CA VAL A 78 7.93 10.92 -2.91
C VAL A 78 7.93 11.96 -4.02
N ASP A 79 8.54 11.66 -5.15
CA ASP A 79 8.44 12.52 -6.33
C ASP A 79 7.14 12.21 -7.10
N PRO A 80 6.39 13.21 -7.58
CA PRO A 80 5.17 12.97 -8.36
C PRO A 80 5.36 12.04 -9.56
N ILE A 81 6.53 12.06 -10.18
CA ILE A 81 6.87 11.21 -11.33
C ILE A 81 7.00 9.73 -10.96
N ASP A 82 7.22 9.40 -9.68
CA ASP A 82 7.32 8.03 -9.20
C ASP A 82 6.01 7.26 -9.39
N GLU A 83 4.87 7.93 -9.25
CA GLU A 83 3.55 7.33 -9.51
C GLU A 83 3.43 6.83 -10.97
N TYR A 84 3.98 7.57 -11.91
CA TYR A 84 4.02 7.15 -13.32
C TYR A 84 5.04 6.04 -13.55
N MET A 85 6.19 6.12 -12.90
CA MET A 85 7.24 5.11 -13.00
C MET A 85 6.74 3.74 -12.55
N VAL A 86 6.10 3.61 -11.38
CA VAL A 86 5.60 2.33 -10.87
C VAL A 86 4.39 1.78 -11.63
N GLN A 87 3.70 2.60 -12.41
CA GLN A 87 2.67 2.11 -13.34
C GLN A 87 3.27 1.34 -14.51
N GLN A 88 4.48 1.68 -14.92
CA GLN A 88 5.19 1.07 -16.04
C GLN A 88 6.20 0.00 -15.61
N MET A 89 6.91 0.24 -14.50
CA MET A 89 7.89 -0.69 -13.96
C MET A 89 7.23 -1.56 -12.88
N LYS A 90 6.76 -2.73 -13.29
CA LYS A 90 6.06 -3.67 -12.39
C LYS A 90 7.00 -4.62 -11.68
N GLU A 91 8.21 -4.81 -12.20
CA GLU A 91 9.22 -5.70 -11.64
C GLU A 91 10.64 -5.17 -11.90
N TYR A 92 11.57 -5.60 -11.09
CA TYR A 92 12.99 -5.37 -11.26
C TYR A 92 13.78 -6.60 -10.80
N GLU A 93 14.68 -7.12 -11.66
CA GLU A 93 15.44 -8.36 -11.42
C GLU A 93 14.56 -9.54 -10.93
N GLY A 94 13.39 -9.72 -11.56
CA GLY A 94 12.44 -10.80 -11.22
C GLY A 94 11.68 -10.60 -9.91
N LYS A 95 11.85 -9.47 -9.23
CA LYS A 95 11.10 -9.10 -8.03
C LYS A 95 10.01 -8.10 -8.37
N LYS A 96 8.76 -8.39 -8.00
CA LYS A 96 7.62 -7.48 -8.21
C LYS A 96 7.74 -6.25 -7.33
N LEU A 97 7.41 -5.08 -7.87
CA LEU A 97 7.19 -3.86 -7.10
C LEU A 97 5.75 -3.84 -6.59
N VAL A 98 5.58 -3.82 -5.27
CA VAL A 98 4.27 -3.93 -4.61
C VAL A 98 4.00 -2.70 -3.77
N SER A 99 2.85 -2.04 -4.03
CA SER A 99 2.42 -0.86 -3.28
C SER A 99 1.86 -1.24 -1.90
N CYS A 100 2.33 -0.55 -0.87
CA CYS A 100 1.82 -0.73 0.50
C CYS A 100 0.41 -0.13 0.71
N THR A 101 -0.08 0.72 -0.22
CA THR A 101 -1.37 1.43 -0.07
C THR A 101 -2.52 0.82 -0.87
N LYS A 102 -2.25 -0.25 -1.62
CA LYS A 102 -3.24 -0.94 -2.45
C LYS A 102 -3.75 -2.21 -1.78
N GLU A 103 -4.92 -2.68 -2.22
CA GLU A 103 -5.46 -3.99 -1.83
C GLU A 103 -4.52 -5.14 -2.22
N GLY A 104 -4.73 -6.30 -1.60
CA GLY A 104 -4.04 -7.53 -1.98
C GLY A 104 -2.56 -7.58 -1.58
N LEU A 105 -2.13 -6.77 -0.59
CA LEU A 105 -0.77 -6.85 -0.07
C LEU A 105 -0.53 -8.22 0.57
N ASP A 106 0.33 -9.03 -0.06
CA ASP A 106 0.85 -10.26 0.51
C ASP A 106 2.14 -9.96 1.27
N LEU A 107 2.19 -10.38 2.52
CA LEU A 107 3.34 -10.22 3.41
C LEU A 107 4.21 -11.48 3.47
N ASP A 108 4.11 -12.33 2.46
CA ASP A 108 4.86 -13.60 2.38
C ASP A 108 4.56 -14.54 3.57
N ASP A 109 3.25 -14.67 3.91
CA ASP A 109 2.78 -15.45 5.05
C ASP A 109 3.07 -16.94 4.89
N THR A 110 3.38 -17.58 6.02
CA THR A 110 3.43 -19.04 6.13
C THR A 110 2.03 -19.66 6.06
N GLU A 111 1.95 -20.95 5.79
CA GLU A 111 0.64 -21.65 5.74
C GLU A 111 -0.13 -21.58 7.06
N ASP A 112 0.59 -21.61 8.20
CA ASP A 112 -0.04 -21.47 9.52
C ASP A 112 -0.57 -20.05 9.78
N GLU A 113 0.16 -19.02 9.31
CA GLU A 113 -0.31 -17.64 9.36
C GLU A 113 -1.55 -17.44 8.49
N LYS A 114 -1.60 -18.03 7.30
CA LYS A 114 -2.77 -17.97 6.43
C LYS A 114 -4.00 -18.58 7.06
N LYS A 115 -3.87 -19.77 7.70
CA LYS A 115 -4.99 -20.40 8.42
C LYS A 115 -5.52 -19.50 9.54
N LYS A 116 -4.65 -18.94 10.37
CA LYS A 116 -5.05 -18.00 11.44
C LYS A 116 -5.77 -16.78 10.86
N LYS A 117 -5.31 -16.25 9.75
CA LYS A 117 -5.94 -15.11 9.07
C LYS A 117 -7.35 -15.45 8.56
N GLU A 118 -7.56 -16.64 8.01
CA GLU A 118 -8.90 -17.09 7.59
C GLU A 118 -9.85 -17.28 8.77
N GLU A 119 -9.38 -17.82 9.90
CA GLU A 119 -10.17 -17.93 11.13
C GLU A 119 -10.55 -16.55 11.69
N GLU A 120 -9.60 -15.61 11.71
CA GLU A 120 -9.88 -14.22 12.12
C GLU A 120 -10.87 -13.54 11.19
N LYS A 121 -10.73 -13.73 9.88
CA LYS A 121 -11.66 -13.19 8.89
C LYS A 121 -13.09 -13.68 9.12
N ALA A 122 -13.27 -14.97 9.32
CA ALA A 122 -14.59 -15.53 9.64
C ALA A 122 -15.17 -14.95 10.94
N ARG A 123 -14.35 -14.79 11.98
CA ARG A 123 -14.76 -14.23 13.26
C ARG A 123 -15.18 -12.77 13.21
N PHE A 124 -14.58 -11.96 12.33
CA PHE A 124 -14.89 -10.52 12.19
C PHE A 124 -15.84 -10.20 11.04
N GLU A 125 -16.28 -11.21 10.27
CA GLU A 125 -17.16 -11.00 9.13
C GLU A 125 -18.48 -10.29 9.50
N PRO A 126 -19.18 -10.63 10.63
CA PRO A 126 -20.39 -9.91 11.04
C PRO A 126 -20.14 -8.42 11.27
N LEU A 127 -19.07 -8.06 12.00
CA LEU A 127 -18.69 -6.66 12.22
C LEU A 127 -18.38 -5.96 10.89
N CYS A 128 -17.63 -6.58 9.99
CA CYS A 128 -17.32 -6.00 8.69
C CYS A 128 -18.58 -5.69 7.88
N LYS A 129 -19.58 -6.58 7.90
CA LYS A 129 -20.88 -6.35 7.24
C LYS A 129 -21.63 -5.19 7.88
N LEU A 130 -21.76 -5.17 9.20
CA LEU A 130 -22.42 -4.08 9.93
C LEU A 130 -21.77 -2.72 9.62
N MET A 131 -20.43 -2.65 9.68
CA MET A 131 -19.69 -1.42 9.36
C MET A 131 -19.91 -1.00 7.90
N LYS A 132 -19.94 -1.95 6.97
CA LYS A 132 -20.25 -1.64 5.56
C LYS A 132 -21.65 -1.08 5.39
N ASP A 133 -22.65 -1.66 6.07
CA ASP A 133 -24.04 -1.19 6.01
C ASP A 133 -24.18 0.24 6.56
N VAL A 134 -23.52 0.55 7.68
CA VAL A 134 -23.48 1.90 8.27
C VAL A 134 -22.77 2.91 7.38
N LEU A 135 -21.64 2.52 6.79
CA LEU A 135 -20.83 3.40 5.92
C LEU A 135 -21.44 3.58 4.52
N GLY A 136 -22.29 2.65 4.10
CA GLY A 136 -22.98 2.72 2.82
C GLY A 136 -22.03 2.89 1.63
N ASP A 137 -22.27 3.92 0.84
CA ASP A 137 -21.50 4.21 -0.38
C ASP A 137 -20.13 4.89 -0.15
N LYS A 138 -19.78 5.19 1.09
CA LYS A 138 -18.51 5.85 1.42
C LYS A 138 -17.31 4.91 1.22
N VAL A 139 -17.53 3.60 1.37
CA VAL A 139 -16.52 2.57 1.13
C VAL A 139 -17.07 1.49 0.21
N GLU A 140 -16.21 0.78 -0.47
CA GLU A 140 -16.62 -0.36 -1.30
C GLU A 140 -16.94 -1.58 -0.43
N LYS A 141 -16.05 -1.91 0.48
CA LYS A 141 -16.18 -3.01 1.44
C LYS A 141 -15.39 -2.71 2.71
N VAL A 142 -15.65 -3.48 3.75
CA VAL A 142 -14.87 -3.50 4.99
C VAL A 142 -14.29 -4.90 5.14
N VAL A 143 -12.99 -5.01 5.42
CA VAL A 143 -12.28 -6.28 5.60
C VAL A 143 -11.28 -6.18 6.75
N ILE A 144 -10.84 -7.31 7.29
CA ILE A 144 -9.74 -7.29 8.26
C ILE A 144 -8.40 -7.01 7.58
N SER A 145 -7.52 -6.34 8.29
CA SER A 145 -6.17 -6.00 7.86
C SER A 145 -5.11 -6.83 8.55
N HIS A 146 -4.06 -7.14 7.81
CA HIS A 146 -2.84 -7.74 8.35
C HIS A 146 -1.60 -6.88 8.09
N ARG A 147 -1.80 -5.66 7.55
CA ARG A 147 -0.73 -4.69 7.30
C ARG A 147 -0.57 -3.64 8.39
N ILE A 148 -1.58 -3.47 9.25
CA ILE A 148 -1.56 -2.55 10.38
C ILE A 148 -1.41 -3.33 11.69
N ALA A 149 -0.74 -2.72 12.66
CA ALA A 149 -0.41 -3.34 13.94
C ALA A 149 -0.94 -2.56 15.14
N GLU A 150 -0.81 -1.25 15.11
CA GLU A 150 -1.25 -0.34 16.18
C GLU A 150 -2.50 0.45 15.77
N SER A 151 -2.55 0.89 14.53
CA SER A 151 -3.66 1.67 13.99
C SER A 151 -4.95 0.85 13.93
N PRO A 152 -6.14 1.44 14.23
CA PRO A 152 -7.41 0.72 14.22
C PRO A 152 -7.88 0.38 12.81
N CYS A 153 -7.64 1.24 11.83
CA CYS A 153 -8.05 1.03 10.44
C CYS A 153 -7.22 1.84 9.45
N VAL A 154 -7.29 1.46 8.18
CA VAL A 154 -6.76 2.22 7.03
C VAL A 154 -7.72 2.12 5.84
N LEU A 155 -7.62 3.10 4.93
CA LEU A 155 -8.35 3.09 3.66
C LEU A 155 -7.37 2.77 2.53
N VAL A 156 -7.57 1.64 1.87
CA VAL A 156 -6.76 1.19 0.72
C VAL A 156 -7.47 1.45 -0.59
N THR A 157 -6.70 1.64 -1.64
CA THR A 157 -7.22 1.75 -3.01
C THR A 157 -7.24 0.39 -3.68
N SER A 158 -8.09 0.23 -4.69
CA SER A 158 -8.13 -1.01 -5.48
C SER A 158 -6.79 -1.29 -6.17
N GLU A 159 -6.53 -2.54 -6.47
CA GLU A 159 -5.28 -2.96 -7.10
C GLU A 159 -4.99 -2.22 -8.43
N HIS A 160 -6.01 -2.00 -9.24
CA HIS A 160 -5.90 -1.39 -10.56
C HIS A 160 -6.24 0.11 -10.60
N GLY A 161 -6.80 0.67 -9.53
CA GLY A 161 -7.14 2.09 -9.42
C GLY A 161 -5.93 2.97 -9.14
N TRP A 162 -6.14 4.27 -9.16
CA TRP A 162 -5.14 5.23 -8.69
C TRP A 162 -4.90 5.09 -7.19
N THR A 163 -3.67 5.34 -6.75
CA THR A 163 -3.37 5.56 -5.33
C THR A 163 -3.99 6.87 -4.87
N ALA A 164 -4.20 7.03 -3.56
CA ALA A 164 -4.65 8.31 -3.01
C ALA A 164 -3.70 9.48 -3.36
N ASN A 165 -2.39 9.20 -3.44
CA ASN A 165 -1.40 10.20 -3.85
C ASN A 165 -1.54 10.56 -5.33
N MET A 166 -1.76 9.58 -6.22
CA MET A 166 -2.03 9.86 -7.63
C MET A 166 -3.31 10.67 -7.82
N GLU A 167 -4.39 10.34 -7.08
CA GLU A 167 -5.62 11.14 -7.10
C GLU A 167 -5.36 12.61 -6.70
N ARG A 168 -4.55 12.83 -5.68
CA ARG A 168 -4.14 14.17 -5.23
C ARG A 168 -3.38 14.92 -6.34
N ILE A 169 -2.41 14.26 -6.97
CA ILE A 169 -1.61 14.84 -8.08
C ILE A 169 -2.54 15.22 -9.25
N MET A 170 -3.40 14.30 -9.65
CA MET A 170 -4.30 14.53 -10.78
C MET A 170 -5.32 15.65 -10.51
N LYS A 171 -5.87 15.72 -9.29
CA LYS A 171 -6.74 16.83 -8.86
C LYS A 171 -6.02 18.18 -8.90
N ALA A 172 -4.74 18.22 -8.53
CA ALA A 172 -3.95 19.45 -8.58
C ALA A 172 -3.64 19.90 -10.03
N GLN A 173 -3.56 18.94 -10.97
CA GLN A 173 -3.30 19.22 -12.39
C GLN A 173 -4.59 19.53 -13.18
N ALA A 174 -5.75 19.10 -12.70
CA ALA A 174 -7.05 19.30 -13.36
C ALA A 174 -7.52 20.75 -13.21
N LEU A 175 -6.99 21.65 -14.04
CA LEU A 175 -7.33 23.08 -14.02
C LEU A 175 -8.73 23.40 -14.60
N ARG A 176 -9.36 22.51 -15.39
CA ARG A 176 -10.62 22.77 -16.10
C ARG A 176 -11.58 21.60 -16.34
N ASP A 177 -11.14 20.36 -16.33
CA ASP A 177 -11.99 19.22 -16.65
C ASP A 177 -11.84 18.08 -15.65
N ASN A 178 -12.86 17.88 -14.84
CA ASN A 178 -12.92 16.80 -13.82
C ASN A 178 -13.58 15.51 -14.36
N SER A 179 -13.96 15.46 -15.64
CA SER A 179 -14.70 14.32 -16.19
C SER A 179 -13.89 13.01 -16.15
N MET A 180 -12.61 13.09 -16.48
CA MET A 180 -11.70 11.93 -16.44
C MET A 180 -11.39 11.47 -15.00
N THR A 181 -11.35 12.38 -14.02
CA THR A 181 -11.05 12.04 -12.62
C THR A 181 -12.11 11.18 -11.98
N SER A 182 -13.38 11.37 -12.33
CA SER A 182 -14.49 10.62 -11.74
C SER A 182 -14.46 9.13 -12.07
N TYR A 183 -13.93 8.74 -13.23
CA TYR A 183 -13.81 7.34 -13.65
C TYR A 183 -12.61 6.60 -13.04
N MET A 184 -11.58 7.33 -12.64
CA MET A 184 -10.33 6.73 -12.12
C MET A 184 -10.27 6.72 -10.58
N VAL A 185 -11.14 7.47 -9.92
CA VAL A 185 -11.28 7.42 -8.46
C VAL A 185 -12.12 6.22 -8.08
N SER A 186 -11.48 5.18 -7.57
CA SER A 186 -12.19 4.01 -7.05
C SER A 186 -12.67 4.26 -5.62
N LYS A 187 -13.79 3.65 -5.25
CA LYS A 187 -14.19 3.56 -3.85
C LYS A 187 -13.06 2.88 -3.06
N LYS A 188 -12.87 3.31 -1.83
CA LYS A 188 -11.82 2.76 -0.96
C LYS A 188 -12.34 1.53 -0.21
N THR A 189 -11.48 0.56 -0.02
CA THR A 189 -11.74 -0.53 0.94
C THR A 189 -11.24 -0.09 2.31
N MET A 190 -12.07 -0.24 3.33
CA MET A 190 -11.68 -0.04 4.71
C MET A 190 -11.10 -1.34 5.26
N GLU A 191 -9.85 -1.31 5.67
CA GLU A 191 -9.20 -2.41 6.38
C GLU A 191 -9.18 -2.10 7.87
N ILE A 192 -9.70 -3.00 8.70
CA ILE A 192 -9.75 -2.87 10.16
C ILE A 192 -8.76 -3.82 10.85
N ASN A 193 -8.19 -3.41 11.96
CA ASN A 193 -7.22 -4.18 12.72
C ASN A 193 -7.92 -5.05 13.78
N PRO A 194 -7.98 -6.38 13.64
CA PRO A 194 -8.67 -7.26 14.58
C PRO A 194 -8.01 -7.33 15.97
N THR A 195 -6.75 -6.88 16.09
CA THR A 195 -6.01 -6.89 17.35
C THR A 195 -6.13 -5.58 18.13
N ASN A 196 -6.61 -4.50 17.48
CA ASN A 196 -6.78 -3.19 18.12
C ASN A 196 -7.97 -3.19 19.10
N GLU A 197 -7.80 -2.58 20.27
CA GLU A 197 -8.79 -2.55 21.34
C GLU A 197 -10.12 -1.86 20.94
N ILE A 198 -10.04 -0.81 20.12
CA ILE A 198 -11.24 -0.11 19.60
C ILE A 198 -12.06 -1.07 18.73
N ILE A 199 -11.41 -1.84 17.88
CA ILE A 199 -12.09 -2.78 16.96
C ILE A 199 -12.65 -3.98 17.72
N LYS A 200 -11.94 -4.47 18.74
CA LYS A 200 -12.47 -5.52 19.65
C LYS A 200 -13.72 -5.07 20.40
N GLU A 201 -13.69 -3.83 20.92
CA GLU A 201 -14.85 -3.27 21.63
C GLU A 201 -16.04 -3.03 20.69
N LEU A 202 -15.80 -2.53 19.49
CA LEU A 202 -16.86 -2.42 18.47
C LEU A 202 -17.49 -3.77 18.15
N ARG A 203 -16.70 -4.83 18.06
CA ARG A 203 -17.20 -6.17 17.82
C ARG A 203 -18.07 -6.64 18.99
N ASN A 204 -17.60 -6.48 20.24
CA ASN A 204 -18.35 -6.87 21.42
C ASN A 204 -19.71 -6.18 21.50
N LYS A 205 -19.78 -4.90 21.13
CA LYS A 205 -21.04 -4.13 21.09
C LYS A 205 -21.97 -4.58 19.95
N ALA A 206 -21.40 -4.87 18.78
CA ALA A 206 -22.18 -5.35 17.65
C ALA A 206 -22.78 -6.75 17.85
N ASP A 207 -22.23 -7.56 18.77
CA ASP A 207 -22.79 -8.87 19.14
C ASP A 207 -23.95 -8.77 20.17
N VAL A 208 -24.17 -7.60 20.79
CA VAL A 208 -25.17 -7.37 21.87
C VAL A 208 -26.41 -6.60 21.39
N ASP A 209 -26.30 -5.79 20.35
CA ASP A 209 -27.40 -5.00 19.74
C ASP A 209 -27.97 -5.72 18.51
#